data_5dcef46e597a2c4b2d9abc8f99af4293
#
_entry.id   5dcef46e597a2c4b2d9abc8f99af4293
#
_cell.length_a   1.000
_cell.length_b   1.000
_cell.length_c   1.000
_cell.angle_alpha   90.00
_cell.angle_beta   90.00
_cell.angle_gamma   90.00
#
_symmetry.space_group_name_H-M   'P 1'
#
loop_
_entity.id
_entity.type
_entity.pdbx_description
1 polymer ?
#
loop_
_entity_poly.entity_id
_entity_poly.type
_entity_poly.pdbx_seq_one_letter_code
_entity_poly.pdbx_strand_id
1 'polypeptide(L)'
;MQITDTKIAIYGAGAMGTVLGALLTKGGLKNVHLITRNETHTKAMQDTGARIVCVAENTEFTVKVQARTPAQITDKYDVVFLMTKQRENVKTLEFLKDYLSADGIVCTTQNGLPEQSVANVLGAEKAYGAVASFGATFVGEGSVLLTSKWQGMRMQVSGYENDNAKQGLLLEILSFAGKAIDNTAFAQKADNLQGARWSKLAINSAFSGLSVVTGKTFGEIAKKRKSKKVALGILRECMDVATAQGVVLEKMQGHDMQKLLGGRSFLKTKLALFLLPIAMRKHKKLVSGMLKDIEKGRKCEIDYINGVVSKEGKRLGVPTPLCDKVVELAHGIENGLYEISEKNLDFFEI
;
A
#
# COMPACT_ATOMS: atom_id res chain seq x y z
N MET A 1 -14.71 -5.08 27.09
CA MET A 1 -15.40 -4.40 25.97
C MET A 1 -15.64 -5.47 24.91
N GLN A 2 -16.86 -5.63 24.43
CA GLN A 2 -17.10 -6.57 23.32
C GLN A 2 -16.54 -5.94 22.04
N ILE A 3 -15.99 -6.75 21.13
CA ILE A 3 -15.40 -6.28 19.87
C ILE A 3 -16.40 -5.46 19.03
N THR A 4 -17.69 -5.77 19.14
CA THR A 4 -18.78 -5.06 18.46
C THR A 4 -18.99 -3.63 18.94
N ASP A 5 -18.46 -3.27 20.12
CA ASP A 5 -18.56 -1.93 20.70
C ASP A 5 -17.38 -1.05 20.28
N THR A 6 -16.31 -1.66 19.73
CA THR A 6 -15.11 -0.95 19.26
C THR A 6 -15.46 0.06 18.19
N LYS A 7 -15.08 1.33 18.41
CA LYS A 7 -15.26 2.41 17.42
C LYS A 7 -14.10 2.44 16.45
N ILE A 8 -14.39 2.22 15.18
CA ILE A 8 -13.40 2.06 14.12
C ILE A 8 -13.57 3.16 13.08
N ALA A 9 -12.50 3.85 12.75
CA ALA A 9 -12.45 4.77 11.63
C ALA A 9 -11.64 4.17 10.46
N ILE A 10 -12.20 4.20 9.27
CA ILE A 10 -11.48 4.02 8.02
C ILE A 10 -11.16 5.41 7.48
N TYR A 11 -10.03 5.98 7.91
CA TYR A 11 -9.64 7.33 7.53
C TYR A 11 -8.89 7.33 6.19
N GLY A 12 -9.58 7.79 5.17
CA GLY A 12 -9.19 7.67 3.76
C GLY A 12 -10.04 6.64 3.02
N ALA A 13 -11.37 6.74 3.15
CA ALA A 13 -12.33 5.91 2.42
C ALA A 13 -12.37 6.26 0.93
N GLY A 14 -11.21 6.09 0.26
CA GLY A 14 -11.09 5.98 -1.19
C GLY A 14 -11.39 4.55 -1.64
N ALA A 15 -10.79 4.08 -2.75
CA ALA A 15 -11.09 2.74 -3.27
C ALA A 15 -10.84 1.62 -2.24
N MET A 16 -9.63 1.57 -1.69
CA MET A 16 -9.23 0.52 -0.74
C MET A 16 -9.98 0.63 0.60
N GLY A 17 -10.12 1.86 1.11
CA GLY A 17 -10.79 2.11 2.37
C GLY A 17 -12.29 1.82 2.31
N THR A 18 -12.93 2.12 1.18
CA THR A 18 -14.34 1.76 0.95
C THR A 18 -14.53 0.23 0.96
N VAL A 19 -13.63 -0.54 0.32
CA VAL A 19 -13.68 -2.00 0.37
C VAL A 19 -13.55 -2.50 1.81
N LEU A 20 -12.53 -2.04 2.54
CA LEU A 20 -12.30 -2.50 3.92
C LEU A 20 -13.48 -2.16 4.82
N GLY A 21 -13.95 -0.91 4.81
CA GLY A 21 -15.08 -0.47 5.64
C GLY A 21 -16.38 -1.20 5.31
N ALA A 22 -16.66 -1.42 4.02
CA ALA A 22 -17.83 -2.19 3.57
C ALA A 22 -17.76 -3.65 4.06
N LEU A 23 -16.59 -4.30 3.99
CA LEU A 23 -16.42 -5.67 4.46
C LEU A 23 -16.56 -5.79 5.98
N LEU A 24 -15.97 -4.88 6.74
CA LEU A 24 -16.11 -4.86 8.20
C LEU A 24 -17.59 -4.71 8.62
N THR A 25 -18.30 -3.78 7.99
CA THR A 25 -19.73 -3.55 8.24
C THR A 25 -20.57 -4.77 7.83
N LYS A 26 -20.34 -5.32 6.62
CA LYS A 26 -21.02 -6.54 6.14
C LYS A 26 -20.76 -7.76 7.04
N GLY A 27 -19.56 -7.85 7.60
CA GLY A 27 -19.17 -8.91 8.54
C GLY A 27 -19.84 -8.82 9.91
N GLY A 28 -20.47 -7.68 10.26
CA GLY A 28 -21.29 -7.52 11.45
C GLY A 28 -20.82 -6.45 12.45
N LEU A 29 -19.72 -5.71 12.15
CA LEU A 29 -19.33 -4.58 12.99
C LEU A 29 -20.24 -3.37 12.75
N LYS A 30 -20.74 -2.77 13.84
CA LYS A 30 -21.74 -1.69 13.79
C LYS A 30 -21.11 -0.29 13.83
N ASN A 31 -19.99 -0.13 14.52
CA ASN A 31 -19.37 1.18 14.78
C ASN A 31 -18.18 1.43 13.83
N VAL A 32 -18.40 1.25 12.52
CA VAL A 32 -17.38 1.47 11.47
C VAL A 32 -17.74 2.73 10.69
N HIS A 33 -16.91 3.77 10.82
CA HIS A 33 -17.08 5.05 10.13
C HIS A 33 -16.11 5.16 8.95
N LEU A 34 -16.64 5.34 7.75
CA LEU A 34 -15.86 5.55 6.53
C LEU A 34 -15.66 7.04 6.33
N ILE A 35 -14.42 7.53 6.48
CA ILE A 35 -14.13 8.95 6.48
C ILE A 35 -13.38 9.33 5.20
N THR A 36 -13.94 10.28 4.44
CA THR A 36 -13.31 10.80 3.21
C THR A 36 -13.61 12.28 3.02
N ARG A 37 -12.68 13.02 2.41
CA ARG A 37 -12.87 14.44 2.02
C ARG A 37 -13.74 14.61 0.77
N ASN A 38 -14.05 13.52 0.06
CA ASN A 38 -14.89 13.56 -1.12
C ASN A 38 -16.38 13.56 -0.68
N GLU A 39 -16.98 14.73 -0.66
CA GLU A 39 -18.37 14.94 -0.21
C GLU A 39 -19.38 14.18 -1.05
N THR A 40 -19.22 14.16 -2.38
CA THR A 40 -20.12 13.42 -3.28
C THR A 40 -20.05 11.91 -3.04
N HIS A 41 -18.83 11.38 -2.80
CA HIS A 41 -18.67 9.98 -2.42
C HIS A 41 -19.27 9.68 -1.04
N THR A 42 -19.07 10.59 -0.07
CA THR A 42 -19.66 10.47 1.27
C THR A 42 -21.19 10.43 1.17
N LYS A 43 -21.78 11.38 0.46
CA LYS A 43 -23.24 11.46 0.29
C LYS A 43 -23.79 10.21 -0.40
N ALA A 44 -23.19 9.75 -1.48
CA ALA A 44 -23.62 8.55 -2.18
C ALA A 44 -23.57 7.31 -1.25
N MET A 45 -22.52 7.15 -0.44
CA MET A 45 -22.43 6.05 0.53
C MET A 45 -23.49 6.17 1.64
N GLN A 46 -23.85 7.39 2.07
CA GLN A 46 -24.93 7.62 3.04
C GLN A 46 -26.31 7.26 2.44
N ASP A 47 -26.58 7.71 1.22
CA ASP A 47 -27.87 7.54 0.57
C ASP A 47 -28.11 6.09 0.11
N THR A 48 -27.14 5.50 -0.61
CA THR A 48 -27.29 4.19 -1.27
C THR A 48 -26.46 3.07 -0.65
N GLY A 49 -25.47 3.39 0.17
CA GLY A 49 -24.49 2.44 0.71
C GLY A 49 -23.24 2.36 -0.14
N ALA A 50 -22.27 1.56 0.34
CA ALA A 50 -21.04 1.27 -0.38
C ALA A 50 -21.22 0.08 -1.32
N ARG A 51 -21.07 0.29 -2.63
CA ARG A 51 -21.16 -0.77 -3.65
C ARG A 51 -19.76 -1.27 -4.01
N ILE A 52 -19.55 -2.56 -3.85
CA ILE A 52 -18.28 -3.24 -4.17
C ILE A 52 -18.53 -4.22 -5.31
N VAL A 53 -17.85 -4.01 -6.43
CA VAL A 53 -17.91 -4.89 -7.62
C VAL A 53 -16.61 -5.66 -7.74
N CYS A 54 -16.64 -6.97 -7.57
CA CYS A 54 -15.50 -7.84 -7.77
C CYS A 54 -15.40 -8.28 -9.23
N VAL A 55 -14.57 -7.59 -10.01
CA VAL A 55 -14.41 -7.87 -11.45
C VAL A 55 -13.83 -9.25 -11.71
N ALA A 56 -12.96 -9.73 -10.80
CA ALA A 56 -12.29 -11.02 -10.97
C ALA A 56 -13.23 -12.23 -10.84
N GLU A 57 -14.40 -12.06 -10.21
CA GLU A 57 -15.38 -13.14 -9.95
C GLU A 57 -16.78 -12.82 -10.48
N ASN A 58 -16.94 -11.66 -11.11
CA ASN A 58 -18.22 -11.18 -11.62
C ASN A 58 -19.34 -11.17 -10.56
N THR A 59 -18.99 -10.71 -9.34
CA THR A 59 -19.90 -10.62 -8.21
C THR A 59 -19.91 -9.23 -7.64
N GLU A 60 -21.01 -8.81 -7.02
CA GLU A 60 -21.11 -7.53 -6.35
C GLU A 60 -22.00 -7.59 -5.11
N PHE A 61 -21.84 -6.61 -4.24
CA PHE A 61 -22.77 -6.36 -3.16
C PHE A 61 -22.80 -4.86 -2.82
N THR A 62 -23.88 -4.44 -2.19
CA THR A 62 -24.02 -3.12 -1.59
C THR A 62 -24.34 -3.28 -0.10
N VAL A 63 -23.69 -2.50 0.74
CA VAL A 63 -23.95 -2.49 2.18
C VAL A 63 -24.13 -1.06 2.68
N LYS A 64 -25.13 -0.85 3.55
CA LYS A 64 -25.29 0.43 4.26
C LYS A 64 -24.12 0.64 5.21
N VAL A 65 -23.46 1.78 5.08
CA VAL A 65 -22.28 2.16 5.87
C VAL A 65 -22.48 3.52 6.52
N GLN A 66 -21.73 3.80 7.58
CA GLN A 66 -21.70 5.12 8.20
C GLN A 66 -20.56 5.95 7.57
N ALA A 67 -20.87 6.69 6.52
CA ALA A 67 -19.90 7.55 5.85
C ALA A 67 -19.94 8.97 6.41
N ARG A 68 -18.76 9.61 6.53
CA ARG A 68 -18.59 10.97 7.07
C ARG A 68 -17.49 11.71 6.34
N THR A 69 -17.57 13.03 6.32
CA THR A 69 -16.41 13.89 6.04
C THR A 69 -15.61 14.11 7.32
N PRO A 70 -14.34 14.56 7.25
CA PRO A 70 -13.56 14.89 8.44
C PRO A 70 -14.25 15.92 9.37
N ALA A 71 -14.98 16.88 8.79
CA ALA A 71 -15.72 17.89 9.55
C ALA A 71 -16.93 17.33 10.33
N GLN A 72 -17.39 16.14 9.98
CA GLN A 72 -18.53 15.48 10.64
C GLN A 72 -18.10 14.48 11.75
N ILE A 73 -16.82 14.43 12.07
CA ILE A 73 -16.32 13.55 13.13
C ILE A 73 -16.68 14.16 14.49
N THR A 74 -17.36 13.38 15.32
CA THR A 74 -17.70 13.74 16.71
C THR A 74 -17.26 12.66 17.70
N ASP A 75 -16.93 11.47 17.19
CA ASP A 75 -16.54 10.32 18.01
C ASP A 75 -15.03 10.29 18.27
N LYS A 76 -14.65 9.64 19.36
CA LYS A 76 -13.29 9.13 19.56
C LYS A 76 -13.23 7.68 19.12
N TYR A 77 -12.11 7.31 18.49
CA TYR A 77 -11.92 5.98 17.89
C TYR A 77 -10.89 5.16 18.66
N ASP A 78 -11.19 3.89 18.82
CA ASP A 78 -10.29 2.90 19.42
C ASP A 78 -9.27 2.40 18.39
N VAL A 79 -9.71 2.31 17.12
CA VAL A 79 -8.86 1.91 16.00
C VAL A 79 -9.11 2.81 14.79
N VAL A 80 -8.04 3.39 14.27
CA VAL A 80 -8.07 4.12 13.00
C VAL A 80 -7.25 3.34 11.97
N PHE A 81 -7.90 2.86 10.91
CA PHE A 81 -7.18 2.40 9.71
C PHE A 81 -6.83 3.62 8.85
N LEU A 82 -5.54 3.97 8.78
CA LEU A 82 -5.06 5.11 8.00
C LEU A 82 -4.80 4.66 6.56
N MET A 83 -5.61 5.17 5.62
CA MET A 83 -5.63 4.76 4.22
C MET A 83 -5.54 5.95 3.24
N THR A 84 -5.17 7.12 3.73
CA THR A 84 -4.86 8.31 2.91
C THR A 84 -3.52 8.17 2.20
N LYS A 85 -3.16 9.16 1.38
CA LYS A 85 -1.81 9.26 0.82
C LYS A 85 -0.81 9.68 1.90
N GLN A 86 0.41 9.10 1.90
CA GLN A 86 1.41 9.33 2.95
C GLN A 86 1.86 10.79 3.08
N ARG A 87 1.89 11.55 1.99
CA ARG A 87 2.29 12.96 1.98
C ARG A 87 1.49 13.84 2.97
N GLU A 88 0.31 13.40 3.35
CA GLU A 88 -0.57 14.11 4.28
C GLU A 88 -0.46 13.56 5.73
N ASN A 89 0.42 12.58 5.98
CA ASN A 89 0.42 11.84 7.25
C ASN A 89 0.58 12.74 8.47
N VAL A 90 1.60 13.62 8.50
CA VAL A 90 1.84 14.48 9.67
C VAL A 90 0.60 15.30 10.00
N LYS A 91 0.06 16.02 9.00
CA LYS A 91 -1.14 16.85 9.18
C LYS A 91 -2.37 16.01 9.58
N THR A 92 -2.52 14.82 8.96
CA THR A 92 -3.64 13.93 9.25
C THR A 92 -3.54 13.34 10.66
N LEU A 93 -2.35 12.95 11.09
CA LEU A 93 -2.12 12.37 12.41
C LEU A 93 -2.25 13.41 13.52
N GLU A 94 -1.78 14.64 13.29
CA GLU A 94 -2.02 15.76 14.24
C GLU A 94 -3.53 16.02 14.41
N PHE A 95 -4.29 16.02 13.32
CA PHE A 95 -5.75 16.14 13.38
C PHE A 95 -6.38 14.95 14.13
N LEU A 96 -5.92 13.72 13.88
CA LEU A 96 -6.49 12.52 14.49
C LEU A 96 -6.20 12.38 15.98
N LYS A 97 -5.21 13.09 16.54
CA LYS A 97 -4.93 13.11 17.99
C LYS A 97 -6.19 13.42 18.80
N ASP A 98 -6.98 14.38 18.35
CA ASP A 98 -8.19 14.81 19.03
C ASP A 98 -9.34 13.81 18.95
N TYR A 99 -9.24 12.85 18.03
CA TYR A 99 -10.26 11.84 17.76
C TYR A 99 -9.83 10.40 18.09
N LEU A 100 -8.68 10.23 18.73
CA LEU A 100 -8.30 8.93 19.31
C LEU A 100 -8.79 8.82 20.74
N SER A 101 -9.26 7.63 21.13
CA SER A 101 -9.45 7.29 22.54
C SER A 101 -8.07 7.20 23.24
N ALA A 102 -8.07 7.19 24.58
CA ALA A 102 -6.80 7.19 25.35
C ALA A 102 -5.88 6.04 24.92
N ASP A 103 -6.44 4.84 24.77
CA ASP A 103 -5.76 3.62 24.33
C ASP A 103 -5.92 3.36 22.81
N GLY A 104 -6.38 4.37 22.07
CA GLY A 104 -6.63 4.26 20.64
C GLY A 104 -5.35 4.12 19.83
N ILE A 105 -5.41 3.34 18.76
CA ILE A 105 -4.27 3.03 17.87
C ILE A 105 -4.55 3.42 16.42
N VAL A 106 -3.47 3.64 15.68
CA VAL A 106 -3.51 3.87 14.23
C VAL A 106 -2.83 2.71 13.51
N CYS A 107 -3.58 1.98 12.69
CA CYS A 107 -3.09 0.93 11.82
C CYS A 107 -2.99 1.46 10.39
N THR A 108 -1.78 1.71 9.92
CA THR A 108 -1.60 2.20 8.55
C THR A 108 -1.58 1.06 7.54
N THR A 109 -2.31 1.23 6.43
CA THR A 109 -2.33 0.28 5.30
C THR A 109 -1.65 0.85 4.06
N GLN A 110 -1.10 2.05 4.17
CA GLN A 110 -0.42 2.77 3.09
C GLN A 110 0.77 1.97 2.54
N ASN A 111 1.18 2.26 1.30
CA ASN A 111 2.38 1.65 0.73
C ASN A 111 3.65 2.34 1.28
N GLY A 112 4.82 1.74 1.07
CA GLY A 112 6.08 2.26 1.60
C GLY A 112 6.31 1.83 3.05
N LEU A 113 6.89 2.73 3.85
CA LEU A 113 7.22 2.54 5.28
C LEU A 113 6.49 3.59 6.15
N PRO A 114 5.16 3.56 6.21
CA PRO A 114 4.37 4.63 6.84
C PRO A 114 4.36 4.61 8.36
N GLU A 115 4.69 3.48 9.01
CA GLU A 115 4.59 3.30 10.46
C GLU A 115 5.46 4.30 11.22
N GLN A 116 6.64 4.62 10.68
CA GLN A 116 7.53 5.61 11.29
C GLN A 116 6.86 6.98 11.45
N SER A 117 6.06 7.40 10.45
CA SER A 117 5.35 8.68 10.54
C SER A 117 4.26 8.66 11.60
N VAL A 118 3.62 7.52 11.82
CA VAL A 118 2.64 7.33 12.89
C VAL A 118 3.34 7.37 14.24
N ALA A 119 4.43 6.62 14.41
CA ALA A 119 5.20 6.57 15.64
C ALA A 119 5.77 7.95 16.03
N ASN A 120 6.28 8.71 15.07
CA ASN A 120 6.84 10.05 15.32
C ASN A 120 5.79 11.05 15.83
N VAL A 121 4.53 10.90 15.44
CA VAL A 121 3.47 11.86 15.82
C VAL A 121 2.68 11.39 17.05
N LEU A 122 2.40 10.09 17.16
CA LEU A 122 1.47 9.54 18.15
C LEU A 122 2.15 8.70 19.25
N GLY A 123 3.42 8.30 19.05
CA GLY A 123 4.12 7.31 19.87
C GLY A 123 4.17 5.93 19.18
N ALA A 124 5.25 5.19 19.44
CA ALA A 124 5.49 3.87 18.85
C ALA A 124 4.41 2.86 19.27
N GLU A 125 3.94 2.94 20.51
CA GLU A 125 2.91 2.08 21.10
C GLU A 125 1.53 2.21 20.43
N LYS A 126 1.29 3.33 19.73
CA LYS A 126 0.05 3.57 18.96
C LYS A 126 0.20 3.27 17.48
N ALA A 127 1.40 2.93 17.01
CA ALA A 127 1.71 2.71 15.60
C ALA A 127 1.61 1.23 15.24
N TYR A 128 0.69 0.90 14.35
CA TYR A 128 0.49 -0.42 13.78
C TYR A 128 0.49 -0.37 12.27
N GLY A 129 0.88 -1.47 11.64
CA GLY A 129 0.90 -1.59 10.20
C GLY A 129 0.10 -2.79 9.69
N ALA A 130 -0.50 -2.62 8.52
CA ALA A 130 -1.13 -3.71 7.80
C ALA A 130 -0.67 -3.75 6.34
N VAL A 131 -0.10 -4.87 5.92
CA VAL A 131 0.27 -5.11 4.52
C VAL A 131 -0.90 -5.76 3.81
N ALA A 132 -1.62 -4.97 3.00
CA ALA A 132 -2.72 -5.45 2.19
C ALA A 132 -2.22 -6.04 0.86
N SER A 133 -2.79 -7.19 0.44
CA SER A 133 -2.48 -7.91 -0.80
C SER A 133 -3.63 -7.91 -1.80
N PHE A 134 -4.49 -6.90 -1.79
CA PHE A 134 -5.56 -6.73 -2.76
C PHE A 134 -5.53 -5.33 -3.38
N GLY A 135 -6.20 -5.16 -4.51
CA GLY A 135 -6.29 -3.89 -5.21
C GLY A 135 -7.74 -3.48 -5.48
N ALA A 136 -7.99 -2.17 -5.40
CA ALA A 136 -9.29 -1.61 -5.74
C ALA A 136 -9.12 -0.32 -6.56
N THR A 137 -10.11 -0.01 -7.39
CA THR A 137 -10.15 1.19 -8.21
C THR A 137 -11.46 1.93 -7.97
N PHE A 138 -11.36 3.22 -7.74
CA PHE A 138 -12.52 4.10 -7.64
C PHE A 138 -13.15 4.31 -9.02
N VAL A 139 -14.46 4.05 -9.12
CA VAL A 139 -15.18 4.12 -10.41
C VAL A 139 -16.39 5.02 -10.40
N GLY A 140 -16.71 5.62 -9.27
CA GLY A 140 -17.85 6.53 -9.13
C GLY A 140 -18.25 6.69 -7.67
N GLU A 141 -19.23 7.54 -7.47
CA GLU A 141 -19.73 7.89 -6.15
C GLU A 141 -20.39 6.67 -5.50
N GLY A 142 -19.97 6.34 -4.28
CA GLY A 142 -20.43 5.16 -3.57
C GLY A 142 -19.93 3.82 -4.11
N SER A 143 -19.16 3.78 -5.23
CA SER A 143 -18.84 2.55 -5.95
C SER A 143 -17.34 2.34 -6.16
N VAL A 144 -16.88 1.11 -5.95
CA VAL A 144 -15.48 0.72 -6.19
C VAL A 144 -15.39 -0.65 -6.86
N LEU A 145 -14.39 -0.81 -7.74
CA LEU A 145 -14.04 -2.10 -8.35
C LEU A 145 -12.93 -2.76 -7.54
N LEU A 146 -13.19 -3.96 -7.07
CA LEU A 146 -12.18 -4.85 -6.54
C LEU A 146 -11.56 -5.65 -7.70
N THR A 147 -10.23 -5.58 -7.82
CA THR A 147 -9.50 -6.26 -8.90
C THR A 147 -8.95 -7.63 -8.49
N SER A 148 -8.98 -7.92 -7.20
CA SER A 148 -8.54 -9.20 -6.63
C SER A 148 -9.74 -10.12 -6.40
N LYS A 149 -9.51 -11.44 -6.45
CA LYS A 149 -10.49 -12.43 -6.01
C LYS A 149 -10.69 -12.36 -4.50
N TRP A 150 -11.89 -12.63 -4.01
CA TRP A 150 -12.22 -12.61 -2.57
C TRP A 150 -11.28 -13.53 -1.77
N GLN A 151 -11.07 -14.75 -2.25
CA GLN A 151 -10.21 -15.73 -1.59
C GLN A 151 -8.70 -15.41 -1.68
N GLY A 152 -8.31 -14.44 -2.52
CA GLY A 152 -6.93 -13.96 -2.64
C GLY A 152 -6.60 -12.79 -1.72
N MET A 153 -7.60 -12.18 -1.07
CA MET A 153 -7.40 -11.01 -0.21
C MET A 153 -6.74 -11.39 1.12
N ARG A 154 -5.74 -10.63 1.52
CA ARG A 154 -5.02 -10.79 2.80
C ARG A 154 -4.67 -9.43 3.38
N MET A 155 -4.68 -9.34 4.70
CA MET A 155 -4.10 -8.24 5.47
C MET A 155 -3.23 -8.82 6.58
N GLN A 156 -1.93 -8.60 6.48
CA GLN A 156 -0.95 -9.01 7.49
C GLN A 156 -0.70 -7.84 8.43
N VAL A 157 -0.96 -8.00 9.72
CA VAL A 157 -0.88 -6.92 10.71
C VAL A 157 0.15 -7.20 11.80
N SER A 158 0.81 -6.14 12.25
CA SER A 158 1.72 -6.16 13.40
C SER A 158 1.88 -4.76 13.99
N GLY A 159 2.38 -4.68 15.21
CA GLY A 159 2.83 -3.43 15.81
C GLY A 159 4.15 -2.96 15.21
N TYR A 160 4.37 -1.66 15.29
CA TYR A 160 5.67 -1.06 14.99
C TYR A 160 6.67 -1.42 16.10
N GLU A 161 7.95 -1.64 15.74
CA GLU A 161 9.00 -2.05 16.68
C GLU A 161 8.66 -3.28 17.54
N ASN A 162 7.84 -4.21 16.99
CA ASN A 162 7.43 -5.44 17.66
C ASN A 162 6.53 -5.25 18.91
N ASP A 163 5.97 -4.05 19.13
CA ASP A 163 4.89 -3.87 20.09
C ASP A 163 3.60 -4.48 19.55
N ASN A 164 3.24 -5.63 20.06
CA ASN A 164 2.10 -6.42 19.60
C ASN A 164 0.90 -6.42 20.56
N ALA A 165 0.87 -5.51 21.54
CA ALA A 165 -0.18 -5.47 22.57
C ALA A 165 -1.62 -5.43 22.00
N LYS A 166 -1.83 -4.70 20.90
CA LYS A 166 -3.14 -4.60 20.22
C LYS A 166 -3.24 -5.42 18.93
N GLN A 167 -2.27 -6.27 18.61
CA GLN A 167 -2.30 -7.10 17.38
C GLN A 167 -3.50 -8.05 17.38
N GLY A 168 -3.82 -8.67 18.54
CA GLY A 168 -4.99 -9.53 18.68
C GLY A 168 -6.30 -8.81 18.37
N LEU A 169 -6.46 -7.58 18.85
CA LEU A 169 -7.62 -6.72 18.55
C LEU A 169 -7.74 -6.46 17.04
N LEU A 170 -6.65 -6.13 16.37
CA LEU A 170 -6.65 -5.89 14.92
C LEU A 170 -7.00 -7.16 14.12
N LEU A 171 -6.47 -8.32 14.54
CA LEU A 171 -6.80 -9.61 13.90
C LEU A 171 -8.27 -9.94 14.06
N GLU A 172 -8.83 -9.74 15.25
CA GLU A 172 -10.24 -9.96 15.52
C GLU A 172 -11.13 -9.03 14.69
N ILE A 173 -10.85 -7.72 14.66
CA ILE A 173 -11.55 -6.75 13.79
C ILE A 173 -11.51 -7.21 12.32
N LEU A 174 -10.34 -7.53 11.80
CA LEU A 174 -10.17 -7.92 10.40
C LEU A 174 -10.80 -9.28 10.08
N SER A 175 -11.01 -10.15 11.08
CA SER A 175 -11.73 -11.42 10.88
C SER A 175 -13.18 -11.20 10.43
N PHE A 176 -13.82 -10.09 10.85
CA PHE A 176 -15.16 -9.73 10.37
C PHE A 176 -15.16 -9.41 8.86
N ALA A 177 -14.11 -8.76 8.36
CA ALA A 177 -13.98 -8.57 6.91
C ALA A 177 -13.81 -9.91 6.18
N GLY A 178 -13.04 -10.84 6.74
CA GLY A 178 -12.90 -12.20 6.23
C GLY A 178 -14.23 -12.95 6.22
N LYS A 179 -14.99 -12.90 7.32
CA LYS A 179 -16.33 -13.48 7.43
C LYS A 179 -17.29 -12.98 6.35
N ALA A 180 -17.23 -11.70 6.00
CA ALA A 180 -18.09 -11.10 4.97
C ALA A 180 -17.95 -11.72 3.58
N ILE A 181 -16.84 -12.43 3.31
CA ILE A 181 -16.44 -13.00 2.00
C ILE A 181 -16.00 -14.47 2.11
N ASP A 182 -16.34 -15.15 3.21
CA ASP A 182 -15.97 -16.54 3.51
C ASP A 182 -14.46 -16.82 3.38
N ASN A 183 -13.62 -15.85 3.74
CA ASN A 183 -12.16 -15.92 3.64
C ASN A 183 -11.51 -15.92 5.04
N THR A 184 -11.33 -17.08 5.63
CA THR A 184 -10.71 -17.25 6.96
C THR A 184 -9.25 -16.81 7.02
N ALA A 185 -8.58 -16.71 5.88
CA ALA A 185 -7.20 -16.29 5.77
C ALA A 185 -7.04 -14.77 5.48
N PHE A 186 -8.11 -13.98 5.53
CA PHE A 186 -8.07 -12.54 5.27
C PHE A 186 -7.18 -11.81 6.29
N ALA A 187 -7.39 -12.05 7.58
CA ALA A 187 -6.60 -11.48 8.66
C ALA A 187 -5.44 -12.42 9.02
N GLN A 188 -4.23 -11.92 8.98
CA GLN A 188 -3.02 -12.69 9.30
C GLN A 188 -2.10 -11.89 10.22
N LYS A 189 -1.45 -12.58 11.15
CA LYS A 189 -0.34 -12.02 11.91
C LYS A 189 0.86 -11.83 10.97
N ALA A 190 1.52 -10.68 11.05
CA ALA A 190 2.84 -10.48 10.46
C ALA A 190 3.89 -10.73 11.55
N ASP A 191 4.67 -11.77 11.41
CA ASP A 191 5.77 -12.06 12.34
C ASP A 191 6.97 -11.13 12.07
N ASN A 192 7.07 -10.58 10.88
CA ASN A 192 8.11 -9.67 10.44
C ASN A 192 7.50 -8.58 9.54
N LEU A 193 6.84 -7.59 10.15
CA LEU A 193 6.20 -6.49 9.42
C LEU A 193 7.20 -5.72 8.54
N GLN A 194 8.38 -5.42 9.08
CA GLN A 194 9.41 -4.67 8.35
C GLN A 194 9.87 -5.44 7.10
N GLY A 195 10.09 -6.75 7.23
CA GLY A 195 10.44 -7.58 6.08
C GLY A 195 9.34 -7.64 5.03
N ALA A 196 8.07 -7.74 5.43
CA ALA A 196 6.92 -7.71 4.52
C ALA A 196 6.79 -6.34 3.82
N ARG A 197 7.01 -5.22 4.56
CA ARG A 197 7.03 -3.86 4.02
C ARG A 197 8.14 -3.69 2.99
N TRP A 198 9.37 -4.05 3.33
CA TRP A 198 10.51 -3.93 2.42
C TRP A 198 10.37 -4.82 1.19
N SER A 199 9.85 -6.05 1.33
CA SER A 199 9.58 -6.92 0.17
C SER A 199 8.56 -6.30 -0.80
N LYS A 200 7.47 -5.73 -0.27
CA LYS A 200 6.46 -5.03 -1.07
C LYS A 200 7.02 -3.73 -1.66
N LEU A 201 7.81 -2.98 -0.88
CA LEU A 201 8.45 -1.74 -1.31
C LEU A 201 9.40 -1.99 -2.49
N ALA A 202 10.21 -3.03 -2.45
CA ALA A 202 11.12 -3.39 -3.55
C ALA A 202 10.36 -3.59 -4.87
N ILE A 203 9.25 -4.33 -4.86
CA ILE A 203 8.40 -4.50 -6.05
C ILE A 203 7.81 -3.17 -6.50
N ASN A 204 7.29 -2.37 -5.58
CA ASN A 204 6.70 -1.07 -5.92
C ASN A 204 7.75 -0.11 -6.48
N SER A 205 8.93 -0.03 -5.88
CA SER A 205 10.01 0.83 -6.36
C SER A 205 10.45 0.46 -7.78
N ALA A 206 10.60 -0.85 -8.05
CA ALA A 206 11.03 -1.32 -9.36
C ALA A 206 9.93 -1.16 -10.43
N PHE A 207 8.70 -1.57 -10.13
CA PHE A 207 7.66 -1.63 -11.15
C PHE A 207 6.73 -0.42 -11.15
N SER A 208 6.33 0.08 -9.97
CA SER A 208 5.48 1.28 -9.92
C SER A 208 6.30 2.53 -10.26
N GLY A 209 7.55 2.64 -9.80
CA GLY A 209 8.45 3.73 -10.15
C GLY A 209 8.70 3.79 -11.67
N LEU A 210 9.11 2.65 -12.28
CA LEU A 210 9.34 2.60 -13.73
C LEU A 210 8.04 2.77 -14.54
N SER A 211 6.88 2.36 -14.02
CA SER A 211 5.59 2.62 -14.67
C SER A 211 5.30 4.13 -14.76
N VAL A 212 5.62 4.91 -13.72
CA VAL A 212 5.55 6.38 -13.73
C VAL A 212 6.44 6.96 -14.84
N VAL A 213 7.69 6.52 -14.87
CA VAL A 213 8.71 7.08 -15.77
C VAL A 213 8.44 6.72 -17.25
N THR A 214 7.91 5.50 -17.51
CA THR A 214 7.81 4.95 -18.87
C THR A 214 6.39 4.87 -19.42
N GLY A 215 5.35 4.98 -18.59
CA GLY A 215 3.95 4.74 -18.98
C GLY A 215 3.63 3.26 -19.22
N LYS A 216 4.55 2.32 -18.91
CA LYS A 216 4.39 0.90 -19.22
C LYS A 216 3.74 0.11 -18.08
N THR A 217 3.06 -0.98 -18.48
CA THR A 217 2.57 -1.98 -17.53
C THR A 217 3.73 -2.75 -16.89
N PHE A 218 3.48 -3.37 -15.76
CA PHE A 218 4.48 -4.20 -15.07
C PHE A 218 4.99 -5.35 -15.95
N GLY A 219 4.12 -5.92 -16.79
CA GLY A 219 4.51 -6.97 -17.74
C GLY A 219 5.43 -6.49 -18.85
N GLU A 220 5.21 -5.30 -19.39
CA GLU A 220 6.08 -4.69 -20.39
C GLU A 220 7.45 -4.37 -19.80
N ILE A 221 7.49 -3.77 -18.58
CA ILE A 221 8.73 -3.50 -17.84
C ILE A 221 9.52 -4.78 -17.63
N ALA A 222 8.86 -5.87 -17.20
CA ALA A 222 9.52 -7.15 -16.94
C ALA A 222 10.05 -7.85 -18.21
N LYS A 223 9.49 -7.56 -19.38
CA LYS A 223 9.86 -8.24 -20.65
C LYS A 223 10.95 -7.53 -21.43
N LYS A 224 10.90 -6.20 -21.55
CA LYS A 224 11.82 -5.42 -22.38
C LYS A 224 13.22 -5.40 -21.77
N ARG A 225 14.24 -5.58 -22.59
CA ARG A 225 15.65 -5.78 -22.15
C ARG A 225 16.14 -4.66 -21.22
N LYS A 226 15.95 -3.39 -21.59
CA LYS A 226 16.46 -2.23 -20.83
C LYS A 226 15.70 -2.03 -19.53
N SER A 227 14.36 -1.91 -19.58
CA SER A 227 13.53 -1.73 -18.38
C SER A 227 13.66 -2.88 -17.38
N LYS A 228 13.80 -4.13 -17.88
CA LYS A 228 14.02 -5.30 -17.02
C LYS A 228 15.34 -5.25 -16.25
N LYS A 229 16.41 -4.75 -16.87
CA LYS A 229 17.71 -4.57 -16.20
C LYS A 229 17.62 -3.46 -15.14
N VAL A 230 16.99 -2.32 -15.45
CA VAL A 230 16.78 -1.24 -14.49
C VAL A 230 15.91 -1.73 -13.31
N ALA A 231 14.81 -2.44 -13.59
CA ALA A 231 13.97 -3.01 -12.55
C ALA A 231 14.73 -3.96 -11.61
N LEU A 232 15.58 -4.85 -12.17
CA LEU A 232 16.43 -5.73 -11.35
C LEU A 232 17.44 -4.93 -10.51
N GLY A 233 18.02 -3.86 -11.06
CA GLY A 233 18.91 -2.98 -10.32
C GLY A 233 18.20 -2.32 -9.13
N ILE A 234 17.01 -1.74 -9.35
CA ILE A 234 16.19 -1.12 -8.29
C ILE A 234 15.83 -2.14 -7.21
N LEU A 235 15.42 -3.35 -7.59
CA LEU A 235 15.15 -4.43 -6.63
C LEU A 235 16.36 -4.70 -5.74
N ARG A 236 17.56 -4.73 -6.32
CA ARG A 236 18.82 -4.97 -5.59
C ARG A 236 19.19 -3.80 -4.67
N GLU A 237 18.99 -2.55 -5.11
CA GLU A 237 19.16 -1.38 -4.24
C GLU A 237 18.25 -1.46 -3.01
N CYS A 238 16.97 -1.79 -3.19
CA CYS A 238 16.04 -1.98 -2.08
C CYS A 238 16.49 -3.11 -1.14
N MET A 239 16.98 -4.23 -1.68
CA MET A 239 17.50 -5.35 -0.88
C MET A 239 18.75 -4.97 -0.09
N ASP A 240 19.67 -4.22 -0.70
CA ASP A 240 20.91 -3.77 -0.05
C ASP A 240 20.60 -2.82 1.12
N VAL A 241 19.69 -1.85 0.90
CA VAL A 241 19.27 -0.93 1.96
C VAL A 241 18.56 -1.67 3.10
N ALA A 242 17.63 -2.60 2.78
CA ALA A 242 16.96 -3.43 3.79
C ALA A 242 17.97 -4.26 4.59
N THR A 243 18.94 -4.89 3.91
CA THR A 243 20.00 -5.67 4.55
C THR A 243 20.87 -4.79 5.47
N ALA A 244 21.23 -3.60 5.04
CA ALA A 244 21.99 -2.65 5.84
C ALA A 244 21.22 -2.14 7.08
N GLN A 245 19.88 -2.19 7.05
CA GLN A 245 19.03 -1.95 8.23
C GLN A 245 18.88 -3.19 9.14
N GLY A 246 19.46 -4.33 8.79
CA GLY A 246 19.26 -5.59 9.51
C GLY A 246 17.89 -6.23 9.24
N VAL A 247 17.15 -5.77 8.23
CA VAL A 247 15.83 -6.29 7.90
C VAL A 247 15.96 -7.55 7.03
N VAL A 248 15.37 -8.64 7.50
CA VAL A 248 15.22 -9.88 6.73
C VAL A 248 13.94 -9.77 5.89
N LEU A 249 14.07 -9.84 4.57
CA LEU A 249 12.93 -9.74 3.66
C LEU A 249 12.00 -10.94 3.80
N GLU A 250 10.70 -10.69 3.82
CA GLU A 250 9.69 -11.73 3.79
C GLU A 250 9.55 -12.37 2.40
N LYS A 251 9.23 -13.67 2.38
CA LYS A 251 8.94 -14.37 1.14
C LYS A 251 7.69 -13.82 0.47
N MET A 252 7.79 -13.52 -0.80
CA MET A 252 6.63 -13.10 -1.59
C MET A 252 6.07 -14.28 -2.39
N GLN A 253 4.81 -14.60 -2.18
CA GLN A 253 4.14 -15.77 -2.82
C GLN A 253 4.95 -17.07 -2.68
N GLY A 254 5.58 -17.28 -1.50
CA GLY A 254 6.41 -18.44 -1.20
C GLY A 254 7.85 -18.39 -1.74
N HIS A 255 8.22 -17.34 -2.46
CA HIS A 255 9.56 -17.19 -3.05
C HIS A 255 10.44 -16.22 -2.26
N ASP A 256 11.66 -16.64 -1.98
CA ASP A 256 12.70 -15.82 -1.38
C ASP A 256 13.33 -14.91 -2.46
N MET A 257 12.91 -13.66 -2.46
CA MET A 257 13.35 -12.65 -3.43
C MET A 257 14.87 -12.43 -3.38
N GLN A 258 15.46 -12.44 -2.18
CA GLN A 258 16.88 -12.19 -2.01
C GLN A 258 17.74 -13.33 -2.58
N LYS A 259 17.32 -14.58 -2.38
CA LYS A 259 17.99 -15.74 -3.00
C LYS A 259 17.87 -15.75 -4.51
N LEU A 260 16.69 -15.40 -5.04
CA LEU A 260 16.41 -15.48 -6.47
C LEU A 260 17.00 -14.31 -7.28
N LEU A 261 16.96 -13.09 -6.75
CA LEU A 261 17.26 -11.87 -7.50
C LEU A 261 18.48 -11.10 -6.98
N GLY A 262 18.89 -11.31 -5.71
CA GLY A 262 19.97 -10.55 -5.05
C GLY A 262 21.38 -10.89 -5.57
N GLY A 263 21.58 -12.08 -6.14
CA GLY A 263 22.90 -12.51 -6.59
C GLY A 263 23.44 -11.69 -7.76
N ARG A 264 24.73 -11.24 -7.67
CA ARG A 264 25.35 -10.30 -8.61
C ARG A 264 26.32 -10.94 -9.61
N SER A 265 26.65 -12.24 -9.49
CA SER A 265 27.47 -12.93 -10.49
C SER A 265 26.77 -12.95 -11.85
N PHE A 266 27.52 -13.06 -12.93
CA PHE A 266 26.99 -13.09 -14.29
C PHE A 266 25.88 -14.12 -14.50
N LEU A 267 26.08 -15.36 -14.02
CA LEU A 267 25.11 -16.45 -14.13
C LEU A 267 23.84 -16.16 -13.31
N LYS A 268 23.99 -15.69 -12.05
CA LYS A 268 22.86 -15.33 -11.20
C LYS A 268 22.05 -14.15 -11.77
N THR A 269 22.74 -13.16 -12.35
CA THR A 269 22.08 -12.04 -13.04
C THR A 269 21.30 -12.48 -14.26
N LYS A 270 21.85 -13.38 -15.10
CA LYS A 270 21.12 -13.96 -16.22
C LYS A 270 19.89 -14.74 -15.75
N LEU A 271 20.01 -15.54 -14.70
CA LEU A 271 18.89 -16.28 -14.12
C LEU A 271 17.82 -15.32 -13.58
N ALA A 272 18.21 -14.30 -12.80
CA ALA A 272 17.27 -13.30 -12.28
C ALA A 272 16.50 -12.58 -13.40
N LEU A 273 17.19 -12.16 -14.46
CA LEU A 273 16.56 -11.56 -15.64
C LEU A 273 15.63 -12.52 -16.39
N PHE A 274 15.88 -13.80 -16.37
CA PHE A 274 14.99 -14.84 -16.92
C PHE A 274 13.75 -15.04 -16.05
N LEU A 275 13.91 -15.07 -14.73
CA LEU A 275 12.82 -15.33 -13.79
C LEU A 275 11.86 -14.13 -13.63
N LEU A 276 12.34 -12.89 -13.80
CA LEU A 276 11.56 -11.67 -13.55
C LEU A 276 10.23 -11.61 -14.33
N PRO A 277 10.16 -11.89 -15.63
CA PRO A 277 8.88 -11.94 -16.36
C PRO A 277 7.93 -13.02 -15.86
N ILE A 278 8.48 -14.15 -15.39
CA ILE A 278 7.70 -15.27 -14.85
C ILE A 278 7.05 -14.86 -13.52
N ALA A 279 7.84 -14.26 -12.62
CA ALA A 279 7.36 -13.73 -11.35
C ALA A 279 6.26 -12.67 -11.53
N MET A 280 6.39 -11.81 -12.54
CA MET A 280 5.43 -10.75 -12.83
C MET A 280 4.23 -11.17 -13.68
N ARG A 281 4.11 -12.44 -14.07
CA ARG A 281 3.05 -12.94 -14.98
C ARG A 281 1.64 -12.66 -14.47
N LYS A 282 1.40 -12.80 -13.17
CA LYS A 282 0.08 -12.51 -12.54
C LYS A 282 -0.25 -11.01 -12.56
N HIS A 283 0.76 -10.16 -12.59
CA HIS A 283 0.65 -8.70 -12.52
C HIS A 283 0.88 -8.00 -13.88
N LYS A 284 0.95 -8.76 -14.98
CA LYS A 284 1.38 -8.26 -16.30
C LYS A 284 0.55 -7.10 -16.84
N LYS A 285 -0.74 -7.00 -16.46
CA LYS A 285 -1.66 -5.93 -16.90
C LYS A 285 -1.73 -4.75 -15.93
N LEU A 286 -1.04 -4.83 -14.78
CA LEU A 286 -1.07 -3.76 -13.80
C LEU A 286 -0.30 -2.54 -14.31
N VAL A 287 -0.88 -1.38 -14.02
CA VAL A 287 -0.30 -0.06 -14.17
C VAL A 287 -0.22 0.56 -12.78
N SER A 288 0.80 1.36 -12.53
CA SER A 288 0.99 2.02 -11.25
C SER A 288 -0.18 2.96 -10.91
N GLY A 289 -0.64 2.92 -9.65
CA GLY A 289 -1.55 3.95 -9.13
C GLY A 289 -0.93 5.35 -9.14
N MET A 290 0.39 5.45 -9.00
CA MET A 290 1.13 6.71 -9.10
C MET A 290 1.09 7.29 -10.52
N LEU A 291 1.20 6.43 -11.56
CA LEU A 291 1.02 6.88 -12.95
C LEU A 291 -0.37 7.48 -13.17
N LYS A 292 -1.42 6.83 -12.67
CA LYS A 292 -2.79 7.33 -12.75
C LYS A 292 -3.00 8.65 -12.01
N ASP A 293 -2.24 8.91 -10.93
CA ASP A 293 -2.28 10.20 -10.24
C ASP A 293 -1.68 11.30 -11.12
N ILE A 294 -0.52 11.05 -11.76
CA ILE A 294 0.13 12.01 -12.67
C ILE A 294 -0.73 12.28 -13.90
N GLU A 295 -1.30 11.25 -14.53
CA GLU A 295 -2.23 11.39 -15.67
C GLU A 295 -3.46 12.26 -15.34
N LYS A 296 -3.80 12.37 -14.05
CA LYS A 296 -4.86 13.25 -13.54
C LYS A 296 -4.35 14.61 -13.04
N GLY A 297 -3.11 14.97 -13.36
CA GLY A 297 -2.47 16.22 -12.92
C GLY A 297 -2.22 16.30 -11.41
N ARG A 298 -2.11 15.16 -10.72
CA ARG A 298 -1.86 15.10 -9.27
C ARG A 298 -0.43 14.65 -8.99
N LYS A 299 0.18 15.21 -7.96
CA LYS A 299 1.45 14.70 -7.44
C LYS A 299 1.30 13.27 -6.95
N CYS A 300 2.23 12.41 -7.32
CA CYS A 300 2.25 11.01 -6.90
C CYS A 300 2.98 10.81 -5.56
N GLU A 301 3.14 9.56 -5.15
CA GLU A 301 3.81 9.19 -3.89
C GLU A 301 5.25 8.69 -4.11
N ILE A 302 5.94 9.18 -5.13
CA ILE A 302 7.29 8.70 -5.47
C ILE A 302 8.28 8.84 -4.33
N ASP A 303 8.17 9.93 -3.54
CA ASP A 303 9.04 10.19 -2.38
C ASP A 303 8.89 9.15 -1.26
N TYR A 304 7.72 8.53 -1.17
CA TYR A 304 7.39 7.49 -0.18
C TYR A 304 7.60 6.07 -0.70
N ILE A 305 7.98 5.92 -1.96
CA ILE A 305 8.30 4.64 -2.60
C ILE A 305 9.80 4.61 -2.94
N ASN A 306 10.23 5.15 -4.08
CA ASN A 306 11.66 5.20 -4.42
C ASN A 306 12.42 6.16 -3.51
N GLY A 307 11.83 7.32 -3.18
CA GLY A 307 12.45 8.34 -2.34
C GLY A 307 12.76 7.88 -0.91
N VAL A 308 11.93 7.02 -0.32
CA VAL A 308 12.26 6.45 1.00
C VAL A 308 13.46 5.50 0.93
N VAL A 309 13.63 4.74 -0.17
CA VAL A 309 14.81 3.90 -0.40
C VAL A 309 16.06 4.77 -0.54
N SER A 310 15.98 5.84 -1.33
CA SER A 310 17.06 6.82 -1.49
C SER A 310 17.45 7.47 -0.16
N LYS A 311 16.48 7.89 0.63
CA LYS A 311 16.70 8.51 1.95
C LYS A 311 17.39 7.56 2.91
N GLU A 312 16.90 6.33 3.04
CA GLU A 312 17.48 5.33 3.91
C GLU A 312 18.85 4.86 3.41
N GLY A 313 19.03 4.75 2.09
CA GLY A 313 20.34 4.48 1.47
C GLY A 313 21.38 5.52 1.86
N LYS A 314 21.06 6.81 1.73
CA LYS A 314 21.94 7.91 2.17
C LYS A 314 22.26 7.84 3.65
N ARG A 315 21.27 7.58 4.49
CA ARG A 315 21.46 7.46 5.96
C ARG A 315 22.41 6.33 6.34
N LEU A 316 22.42 5.24 5.56
CA LEU A 316 23.20 4.03 5.83
C LEU A 316 24.49 3.92 5.01
N GLY A 317 24.78 4.89 4.13
CA GLY A 317 25.91 4.85 3.22
C GLY A 317 25.79 3.80 2.11
N VAL A 318 24.55 3.38 1.77
CA VAL A 318 24.25 2.43 0.68
C VAL A 318 23.85 3.20 -0.58
N PRO A 319 24.59 3.08 -1.70
CA PRO A 319 24.25 3.79 -2.95
C PRO A 319 22.92 3.30 -3.54
N THR A 320 22.10 4.24 -3.99
CA THR A 320 20.79 3.97 -4.61
C THR A 320 20.58 4.79 -5.92
N PRO A 321 21.54 4.78 -6.86
CA PRO A 321 21.51 5.67 -8.02
C PRO A 321 20.29 5.45 -8.93
N LEU A 322 19.77 4.23 -9.03
CA LEU A 322 18.59 3.96 -9.86
C LEU A 322 17.29 4.44 -9.18
N CYS A 323 17.16 4.29 -7.87
CA CYS A 323 16.05 4.86 -7.12
C CYS A 323 16.08 6.39 -7.17
N ASP A 324 17.26 7.01 -7.00
CA ASP A 324 17.45 8.46 -7.09
C ASP A 324 17.02 8.98 -8.47
N LYS A 325 17.43 8.28 -9.55
CA LYS A 325 17.06 8.64 -10.93
C LYS A 325 15.56 8.50 -11.18
N VAL A 326 14.92 7.49 -10.64
CA VAL A 326 13.44 7.36 -10.73
C VAL A 326 12.74 8.53 -10.06
N VAL A 327 13.20 8.98 -8.88
CA VAL A 327 12.64 10.14 -8.16
C VAL A 327 12.83 11.43 -8.98
N GLU A 328 14.04 11.66 -9.48
CA GLU A 328 14.36 12.81 -10.33
C GLU A 328 13.43 12.90 -11.55
N LEU A 329 13.30 11.78 -12.27
CA LEU A 329 12.47 11.73 -13.48
C LEU A 329 10.97 11.88 -13.15
N ALA A 330 10.49 11.28 -12.06
CA ALA A 330 9.10 11.43 -11.64
C ALA A 330 8.76 12.88 -11.29
N HIS A 331 9.63 13.57 -10.55
CA HIS A 331 9.46 15.00 -10.27
C HIS A 331 9.58 15.85 -11.54
N GLY A 332 10.50 15.51 -12.45
CA GLY A 332 10.59 16.17 -13.74
C GLY A 332 9.31 16.05 -14.57
N ILE A 333 8.67 14.87 -14.55
CA ILE A 333 7.37 14.64 -15.21
C ILE A 333 6.26 15.45 -14.54
N GLU A 334 6.20 15.44 -13.20
CA GLU A 334 5.20 16.22 -12.43
C GLU A 334 5.31 17.73 -12.71
N ASN A 335 6.51 18.22 -12.99
CA ASN A 335 6.78 19.63 -13.27
C ASN A 335 6.78 19.96 -14.78
N GLY A 336 6.45 19.00 -15.65
CA GLY A 336 6.39 19.20 -17.10
C GLY A 336 7.74 19.32 -17.80
N LEU A 337 8.85 18.95 -17.14
CA LEU A 337 10.20 18.95 -17.72
C LEU A 337 10.44 17.73 -18.61
N TYR A 338 9.79 16.63 -18.30
CA TYR A 338 9.85 15.38 -19.07
C TYR A 338 8.45 14.87 -19.38
N GLU A 339 8.32 14.23 -20.54
CA GLU A 339 7.12 13.47 -20.87
C GLU A 339 7.20 12.04 -20.31
N ILE A 340 6.05 11.40 -20.03
CA ILE A 340 5.98 9.98 -19.72
C ILE A 340 6.36 9.20 -20.96
N SER A 341 7.55 8.61 -20.99
CA SER A 341 8.08 7.97 -22.21
C SER A 341 9.08 6.86 -21.89
N GLU A 342 9.06 5.82 -22.71
CA GLU A 342 10.09 4.77 -22.66
C GLU A 342 11.52 5.31 -22.94
N LYS A 343 11.66 6.44 -23.63
CA LYS A 343 12.94 7.13 -23.83
C LYS A 343 13.60 7.55 -22.51
N ASN A 344 12.83 7.76 -21.46
CA ASN A 344 13.37 8.08 -20.14
C ASN A 344 14.28 6.97 -19.58
N LEU A 345 14.19 5.74 -20.12
CA LEU A 345 15.14 4.69 -19.78
C LEU A 345 16.59 5.01 -20.23
N ASP A 346 16.77 5.96 -21.14
CA ASP A 346 18.12 6.37 -21.61
C ASP A 346 18.91 7.13 -20.54
N PHE A 347 18.25 7.68 -19.54
CA PHE A 347 18.88 8.34 -18.39
C PHE A 347 19.45 7.35 -17.35
N PHE A 348 19.20 6.05 -17.48
CA PHE A 348 19.73 5.03 -16.55
C PHE A 348 21.04 4.43 -17.10
N GLU A 349 22.08 4.51 -16.31
CA GLU A 349 23.37 3.84 -16.55
C GLU A 349 23.29 2.39 -16.04
N ILE A 350 23.30 1.37 -16.96
CA ILE A 350 23.13 -0.06 -16.65
C ILE A 350 23.96 -0.98 -17.55
#